data_24f19deb1fcf21da717cb35cd25cbb21
#
_entry.id   24f19deb1fcf21da717cb35cd25cbb21
#
_cell.length_a   1.000
_cell.length_b   1.000
_cell.length_c   1.000
_cell.angle_alpha   90.00
_cell.angle_beta   90.00
_cell.angle_gamma   90.00
#
_symmetry.space_group_name_H-M   'P 1'
#
loop_
_entity.id
_entity.type
_entity.pdbx_description
1 polymer ?
#
loop_
_entity_poly.entity_id
_entity_poly.type
_entity_poly.pdbx_seq_one_letter_code
_entity_poly.pdbx_strand_id
1 'polypeptide(L)'
;MKIRLHQFLSRTGHFSSKSKVKKSVWDGSISVGGRIVKDISYEFNPDKREVVYNGVRLSLPSNYHYFILNKPKGVICSRINNHERALNKKSVFSLFETLIDPKISDSLVTVGRLDEGTTGLLILTNDGSLVNDIANPSKNIGKTYLLKVSRKITSELIDSIRKGVSIDIVSDGVIKEYTTMPARVTKLSDYSIEVTIFEGKKRQIRRMIEVLGNSVLQLHRLSIGSLDLESYSLDP
;
A
#
# COMPACT_ATOMS: atom_id res chain seq x y z
N MET A 1 -2.15 10.72 21.57
CA MET A 1 -1.53 9.44 21.15
C MET A 1 -0.10 9.68 20.71
N LYS A 2 0.88 8.75 20.93
CA LYS A 2 2.27 8.95 20.45
C LYS A 2 2.39 8.58 18.97
N ILE A 3 3.22 9.33 18.25
CA ILE A 3 3.54 9.12 16.83
C ILE A 3 5.05 9.23 16.63
N ARG A 4 5.62 8.50 15.68
CA ARG A 4 7.04 8.65 15.29
C ARG A 4 7.24 9.89 14.43
N LEU A 5 8.38 10.57 14.61
CA LEU A 5 8.68 11.84 13.93
C LEU A 5 8.56 11.71 12.40
N HIS A 6 9.13 10.68 11.79
CA HIS A 6 9.01 10.50 10.34
C HIS A 6 7.57 10.27 9.86
N GLN A 7 6.72 9.63 10.68
CA GLN A 7 5.30 9.45 10.37
C GLN A 7 4.55 10.79 10.44
N PHE A 8 4.81 11.57 11.50
CA PHE A 8 4.26 12.91 11.62
C PHE A 8 4.62 13.77 10.41
N LEU A 9 5.92 13.92 10.12
CA LEU A 9 6.42 14.73 9.01
C LEU A 9 5.83 14.32 7.65
N SER A 10 5.74 13.01 7.39
CA SER A 10 5.16 12.52 6.14
C SER A 10 3.66 12.84 6.00
N ARG A 11 2.94 13.02 7.11
CA ARG A 11 1.51 13.34 7.11
C ARG A 11 1.21 14.83 6.99
N THR A 12 2.17 15.70 7.23
CA THR A 12 1.97 17.16 7.17
C THR A 12 1.81 17.68 5.74
N GLY A 13 2.14 16.91 4.72
CA GLY A 13 2.14 17.35 3.32
C GLY A 13 3.30 18.31 2.93
N HIS A 14 4.21 18.62 3.86
CA HIS A 14 5.35 19.51 3.58
C HIS A 14 6.53 18.82 2.89
N PHE A 15 6.53 17.49 2.83
CA PHE A 15 7.63 16.70 2.30
C PHE A 15 7.15 15.79 1.19
N SER A 16 7.57 16.05 -0.02
CA SER A 16 7.19 15.27 -1.21
C SER A 16 7.81 13.86 -1.27
N SER A 17 8.70 13.49 -0.33
CA SER A 17 9.28 12.15 -0.28
C SER A 17 9.85 11.79 1.09
N LYS A 18 9.91 10.48 1.39
CA LYS A 18 10.57 9.95 2.60
C LYS A 18 12.06 10.33 2.68
N SER A 19 12.73 10.46 1.55
CA SER A 19 14.14 10.89 1.50
C SER A 19 14.30 12.32 1.99
N LYS A 20 13.41 13.23 1.59
CA LYS A 20 13.40 14.62 2.08
C LYS A 20 13.12 14.68 3.59
N VAL A 21 12.18 13.88 4.09
CA VAL A 21 11.92 13.77 5.54
C VAL A 21 13.18 13.34 6.28
N LYS A 22 13.83 12.26 5.84
CA LYS A 22 15.07 11.77 6.47
C LYS A 22 16.17 12.83 6.47
N LYS A 23 16.40 13.45 5.32
CA LYS A 23 17.42 14.50 5.17
C LYS A 23 17.15 15.65 6.14
N SER A 24 15.93 16.20 6.19
CA SER A 24 15.59 17.31 7.07
C SER A 24 15.75 17.00 8.57
N VAL A 25 15.51 15.74 8.98
CA VAL A 25 15.74 15.31 10.35
C VAL A 25 17.24 15.20 10.63
N TRP A 26 18.03 14.58 9.76
CA TRP A 26 19.46 14.40 9.96
C TRP A 26 20.25 15.72 9.89
N ASP A 27 19.85 16.64 9.01
CA ASP A 27 20.43 17.99 8.91
C ASP A 27 20.12 18.87 10.15
N GLY A 28 19.23 18.39 11.05
CA GLY A 28 18.86 19.14 12.25
C GLY A 28 17.89 20.30 11.99
N SER A 29 17.20 20.30 10.85
CA SER A 29 16.20 21.32 10.49
C SER A 29 14.88 21.16 11.23
N ILE A 30 14.71 20.09 12.00
CA ILE A 30 13.47 19.76 12.72
C ILE A 30 13.68 19.92 14.23
N SER A 31 12.80 20.66 14.88
CA SER A 31 12.69 20.68 16.33
C SER A 31 11.33 20.15 16.82
N VAL A 32 11.34 19.51 18.00
CA VAL A 32 10.15 19.00 18.68
C VAL A 32 10.15 19.52 20.11
N GLY A 33 9.17 20.34 20.48
CA GLY A 33 9.09 20.98 21.78
C GLY A 33 10.34 21.86 22.06
N GLY A 34 10.80 22.60 21.06
CA GLY A 34 11.95 23.49 21.13
C GLY A 34 13.32 22.82 21.07
N ARG A 35 13.42 21.48 20.96
CA ARG A 35 14.70 20.76 20.88
C ARG A 35 14.90 20.16 19.49
N ILE A 36 16.09 20.32 18.91
CA ILE A 36 16.47 19.69 17.65
C ILE A 36 16.48 18.16 17.83
N VAL A 37 15.79 17.44 16.92
CA VAL A 37 15.71 15.98 16.92
C VAL A 37 16.32 15.45 15.62
N LYS A 38 17.34 14.61 15.75
CA LYS A 38 18.01 13.94 14.61
C LYS A 38 17.65 12.46 14.46
N ASP A 39 16.78 11.93 15.31
CA ASP A 39 16.26 10.56 15.22
C ASP A 39 14.90 10.54 14.52
N ILE A 40 14.84 9.88 13.37
CA ILE A 40 13.60 9.71 12.59
C ILE A 40 12.55 8.86 13.31
N SER A 41 12.97 8.03 14.25
CA SER A 41 12.11 7.13 15.03
C SER A 41 11.64 7.74 16.34
N TYR A 42 12.08 8.97 16.66
CA TYR A 42 11.70 9.68 17.89
C TYR A 42 10.19 9.72 18.04
N GLU A 43 9.70 9.23 19.19
CA GLU A 43 8.27 9.16 19.50
C GLU A 43 7.85 10.33 20.40
N PHE A 44 6.78 11.01 20.01
CA PHE A 44 6.21 12.12 20.78
C PHE A 44 4.69 12.20 20.62
N ASN A 45 4.05 12.96 21.51
CA ASN A 45 2.63 13.28 21.39
C ASN A 45 2.50 14.66 20.71
N PRO A 46 1.93 14.75 19.48
CA PRO A 46 1.79 16.00 18.74
C PRO A 46 0.81 16.99 19.40
N ASP A 47 -0.10 16.53 20.25
CA ASP A 47 -1.02 17.39 21.01
C ASP A 47 -0.29 18.15 22.16
N LYS A 48 0.88 17.64 22.58
CA LYS A 48 1.66 18.17 23.72
C LYS A 48 2.96 18.83 23.31
N ARG A 49 3.48 18.57 22.12
CA ARG A 49 4.75 19.11 21.64
C ARG A 49 4.61 19.57 20.21
N GLU A 50 4.91 20.84 19.97
CA GLU A 50 4.96 21.39 18.63
C GLU A 50 6.16 20.84 17.86
N VAL A 51 6.00 20.78 16.54
CA VAL A 51 7.06 20.44 15.59
C VAL A 51 7.31 21.66 14.71
N VAL A 52 8.56 22.05 14.58
CA VAL A 52 8.96 23.19 13.75
C VAL A 52 9.99 22.74 12.72
N TYR A 53 9.82 23.16 11.48
CA TYR A 53 10.72 22.96 10.37
C TYR A 53 11.15 24.32 9.79
N ASN A 54 12.43 24.64 9.86
CA ASN A 54 12.97 25.94 9.39
C ASN A 54 12.15 27.15 9.87
N GLY A 55 11.76 27.17 11.13
CA GLY A 55 10.97 28.26 11.72
C GLY A 55 9.46 28.18 11.47
N VAL A 56 9.00 27.24 10.63
CA VAL A 56 7.57 27.04 10.34
C VAL A 56 7.00 25.93 11.22
N ARG A 57 5.95 26.24 11.99
CA ARG A 57 5.22 25.23 12.77
C ARG A 57 4.45 24.28 11.84
N LEU A 58 4.67 22.99 12.04
CA LEU A 58 3.99 21.93 11.31
C LEU A 58 2.83 21.38 12.15
N SER A 59 1.71 21.09 11.48
CA SER A 59 0.54 20.42 12.06
C SER A 59 0.12 19.24 11.20
N LEU A 60 -0.54 18.26 11.81
CA LEU A 60 -1.26 17.24 11.04
C LEU A 60 -2.43 17.90 10.30
N PRO A 61 -2.84 17.36 9.16
CA PRO A 61 -4.01 17.87 8.45
C PRO A 61 -5.23 17.84 9.36
N SER A 62 -6.01 18.92 9.33
CA SER A 62 -7.27 19.04 10.08
C SER A 62 -8.35 18.11 9.51
N ASN A 63 -8.27 17.80 8.22
CA ASN A 63 -9.23 16.98 7.51
C ASN A 63 -8.55 15.74 6.91
N TYR A 64 -9.19 14.60 7.06
CA TYR A 64 -8.79 13.38 6.36
C TYR A 64 -9.47 13.31 5.00
N HIS A 65 -8.71 12.88 4.01
CA HIS A 65 -9.18 12.68 2.65
C HIS A 65 -9.06 11.20 2.30
N TYR A 66 -10.08 10.69 1.60
CA TYR A 66 -10.17 9.30 1.18
C TYR A 66 -10.52 9.28 -0.30
N PHE A 67 -9.67 8.64 -1.08
CA PHE A 67 -9.88 8.46 -2.51
C PHE A 67 -9.89 6.96 -2.84
N ILE A 68 -10.82 6.57 -3.69
CA ILE A 68 -10.90 5.23 -4.27
C ILE A 68 -10.46 5.35 -5.72
N LEU A 69 -9.57 4.47 -6.12
CA LEU A 69 -9.04 4.41 -7.47
C LEU A 69 -9.20 2.99 -8.01
N ASN A 70 -9.79 2.85 -9.19
CA ASN A 70 -9.60 1.65 -10.00
C ASN A 70 -8.23 1.78 -10.70
N LYS A 71 -7.18 1.24 -10.05
CA LYS A 71 -5.82 1.40 -10.53
C LYS A 71 -5.62 0.75 -11.89
N PRO A 72 -5.21 1.49 -12.93
CA PRO A 72 -4.92 0.90 -14.22
C PRO A 72 -3.62 0.09 -14.22
N LYS A 73 -3.44 -0.78 -15.23
CA LYS A 73 -2.21 -1.50 -15.48
C LYS A 73 -1.08 -0.52 -15.88
N GLY A 74 0.16 -0.84 -15.54
CA GLY A 74 1.34 -0.03 -15.92
C GLY A 74 1.62 1.16 -15.00
N VAL A 75 0.85 1.33 -13.92
CA VAL A 75 1.02 2.42 -12.94
C VAL A 75 1.53 1.87 -11.61
N ILE A 76 2.52 2.53 -11.01
CA ILE A 76 3.13 2.11 -9.74
C ILE A 76 2.49 2.82 -8.53
N CYS A 77 2.48 2.15 -7.37
CA CYS A 77 1.95 2.68 -6.10
C CYS A 77 2.99 3.45 -5.27
N SER A 78 4.06 3.94 -5.89
CA SER A 78 5.10 4.75 -5.23
C SER A 78 5.18 6.13 -5.88
N ARG A 79 5.66 7.13 -5.12
CA ARG A 79 6.08 8.39 -5.73
C ARG A 79 7.33 8.15 -6.56
N ILE A 80 7.39 8.78 -7.74
CA ILE A 80 8.46 8.58 -8.72
C ILE A 80 9.79 9.11 -8.16
N ASN A 81 10.79 8.25 -8.11
CA ASN A 81 12.19 8.59 -7.87
C ASN A 81 12.94 8.80 -9.20
N ASN A 82 14.22 9.17 -9.14
CA ASN A 82 15.02 9.44 -10.35
C ASN A 82 15.16 8.22 -11.26
N HIS A 83 15.30 7.01 -10.69
CA HIS A 83 15.39 5.78 -11.47
C HIS A 83 14.07 5.45 -12.17
N GLU A 84 12.95 5.55 -11.46
CA GLU A 84 11.62 5.33 -12.02
C GLU A 84 11.26 6.36 -13.10
N ARG A 85 11.73 7.62 -12.94
CA ARG A 85 11.60 8.67 -13.94
C ARG A 85 12.37 8.34 -15.21
N ALA A 86 13.61 7.86 -15.10
CA ALA A 86 14.42 7.42 -16.23
C ALA A 86 13.76 6.25 -17.01
N LEU A 87 12.96 5.44 -16.34
CA LEU A 87 12.17 4.35 -16.92
C LEU A 87 10.76 4.79 -17.38
N ASN A 88 10.46 6.08 -17.42
CA ASN A 88 9.15 6.62 -17.78
C ASN A 88 7.97 5.99 -17.01
N LYS A 89 8.18 5.62 -15.75
CA LYS A 89 7.12 5.06 -14.91
C LYS A 89 6.05 6.10 -14.58
N LYS A 90 4.79 5.68 -14.58
CA LYS A 90 3.66 6.49 -14.11
C LYS A 90 3.30 6.11 -12.69
N SER A 91 2.99 7.09 -11.86
CA SER A 91 2.59 6.89 -10.45
C SER A 91 1.09 7.06 -10.28
N VAL A 92 0.49 6.33 -9.34
CA VAL A 92 -0.92 6.59 -8.93
C VAL A 92 -1.11 8.01 -8.42
N PHE A 93 -0.08 8.64 -7.85
CA PHE A 93 -0.16 10.01 -7.36
C PHE A 93 -0.27 11.02 -8.49
N SER A 94 0.37 10.78 -9.65
CA SER A 94 0.26 11.69 -10.81
C SER A 94 -1.14 11.71 -11.44
N LEU A 95 -1.99 10.71 -11.16
CA LEU A 95 -3.38 10.72 -11.61
C LEU A 95 -4.24 11.76 -10.85
N PHE A 96 -3.75 12.25 -9.72
CA PHE A 96 -4.46 13.23 -8.88
C PHE A 96 -3.87 14.65 -8.96
N GLU A 97 -2.68 14.82 -9.57
CA GLU A 97 -1.94 16.11 -9.56
C GLU A 97 -2.73 17.30 -10.08
N THR A 98 -3.65 17.06 -11.03
CA THR A 98 -4.51 18.10 -11.63
C THR A 98 -5.91 18.17 -11.01
N LEU A 99 -6.28 17.20 -10.17
CA LEU A 99 -7.66 17.05 -9.66
C LEU A 99 -7.83 17.58 -8.24
N ILE A 100 -6.75 17.65 -7.46
CA ILE A 100 -6.80 18.04 -6.03
C ILE A 100 -5.67 19.00 -5.69
N ASP A 101 -5.84 19.73 -4.58
CA ASP A 101 -4.81 20.63 -4.04
C ASP A 101 -3.46 19.88 -3.88
N PRO A 102 -2.33 20.46 -4.32
CA PRO A 102 -1.01 19.85 -4.19
C PRO A 102 -0.66 19.46 -2.74
N LYS A 103 -1.07 20.23 -1.73
CA LYS A 103 -0.84 19.90 -0.32
C LYS A 103 -1.59 18.64 0.10
N ILE A 104 -2.82 18.47 -0.38
CA ILE A 104 -3.59 17.26 -0.15
C ILE A 104 -2.90 16.10 -0.86
N SER A 105 -2.58 16.24 -2.16
CA SER A 105 -1.88 15.22 -2.92
C SER A 105 -0.58 14.77 -2.25
N ASP A 106 0.23 15.71 -1.76
CA ASP A 106 1.50 15.42 -1.09
C ASP A 106 1.34 14.71 0.25
N SER A 107 0.21 14.88 0.92
CA SER A 107 -0.10 14.20 2.19
C SER A 107 -0.57 12.75 1.99
N LEU A 108 -1.06 12.39 0.79
CA LEU A 108 -1.64 11.07 0.53
C LEU A 108 -0.60 9.95 0.55
N VAL A 109 -1.03 8.80 1.01
CA VAL A 109 -0.35 7.51 0.90
C VAL A 109 -1.32 6.46 0.39
N THR A 110 -0.80 5.40 -0.24
CA THR A 110 -1.63 4.26 -0.64
C THR A 110 -1.88 3.33 0.55
N VAL A 111 -3.09 2.83 0.68
CA VAL A 111 -3.45 1.78 1.64
C VAL A 111 -3.06 0.42 1.06
N GLY A 112 -1.91 -0.06 1.48
CA GLY A 112 -1.26 -1.17 0.83
C GLY A 112 -0.75 -0.80 -0.56
N ARG A 113 -0.43 -1.81 -1.36
CA ARG A 113 0.11 -1.63 -2.71
C ARG A 113 -0.44 -2.68 -3.65
N LEU A 114 -0.55 -2.30 -4.92
CA LEU A 114 -0.69 -3.20 -6.05
C LEU A 114 0.58 -3.13 -6.90
N ASP A 115 1.01 -4.27 -7.43
CA ASP A 115 2.13 -4.31 -8.38
C ASP A 115 1.75 -3.54 -9.66
N GLU A 116 2.74 -3.14 -10.45
CA GLU A 116 2.55 -2.40 -11.70
C GLU A 116 1.60 -3.10 -12.68
N GLY A 117 1.72 -4.42 -12.79
CA GLY A 117 0.85 -5.25 -13.66
C GLY A 117 -0.46 -5.70 -13.01
N THR A 118 -0.78 -5.23 -11.80
CA THR A 118 -2.03 -5.54 -11.09
C THR A 118 -2.95 -4.34 -11.15
N THR A 119 -4.23 -4.58 -11.38
CA THR A 119 -5.27 -3.54 -11.51
C THR A 119 -6.27 -3.60 -10.34
N GLY A 120 -7.20 -2.66 -10.29
CA GLY A 120 -8.35 -2.70 -9.40
C GLY A 120 -8.26 -1.80 -8.19
N LEU A 121 -9.08 -2.07 -7.19
CA LEU A 121 -9.32 -1.21 -6.04
C LEU A 121 -8.04 -0.84 -5.30
N LEU A 122 -7.77 0.45 -5.23
CA LEU A 122 -6.71 1.04 -4.41
C LEU A 122 -7.28 2.24 -3.65
N ILE A 123 -7.01 2.30 -2.35
CA ILE A 123 -7.37 3.44 -1.51
C ILE A 123 -6.14 4.33 -1.34
N LEU A 124 -6.34 5.65 -1.46
CA LEU A 124 -5.36 6.67 -1.10
C LEU A 124 -5.95 7.53 0.01
N THR A 125 -5.15 7.85 1.03
CA THR A 125 -5.59 8.66 2.16
C THR A 125 -4.40 9.31 2.88
N ASN A 126 -4.66 10.37 3.63
CA ASN A 126 -3.73 10.94 4.62
C ASN A 126 -4.04 10.44 6.05
N ASP A 127 -5.06 9.59 6.23
CA ASP A 127 -5.38 8.94 7.49
C ASP A 127 -4.50 7.70 7.73
N GLY A 128 -3.43 7.86 8.49
CA GLY A 128 -2.55 6.74 8.81
C GLY A 128 -3.15 5.72 9.78
N SER A 129 -4.27 6.02 10.45
CA SER A 129 -4.98 5.04 11.27
C SER A 129 -5.65 4.01 10.36
N LEU A 130 -6.39 4.47 9.37
CA LEU A 130 -6.99 3.60 8.36
C LEU A 130 -5.95 2.75 7.61
N VAL A 131 -4.79 3.36 7.26
CA VAL A 131 -3.69 2.62 6.62
C VAL A 131 -3.22 1.46 7.50
N ASN A 132 -3.02 1.71 8.80
CA ASN A 132 -2.58 0.67 9.73
C ASN A 132 -3.64 -0.41 9.95
N ASP A 133 -4.92 -0.02 10.07
CA ASP A 133 -6.00 -0.97 10.29
C ASP A 133 -6.16 -1.93 9.09
N ILE A 134 -6.13 -1.43 7.86
CA ILE A 134 -6.25 -2.26 6.66
C ILE A 134 -4.99 -3.08 6.39
N ALA A 135 -3.79 -2.55 6.71
CA ALA A 135 -2.53 -3.23 6.49
C ALA A 135 -2.23 -4.31 7.53
N ASN A 136 -2.80 -4.20 8.73
CA ASN A 136 -2.50 -5.08 9.85
C ASN A 136 -3.22 -6.45 9.70
N PRO A 137 -2.49 -7.57 9.57
CA PRO A 137 -3.11 -8.89 9.44
C PRO A 137 -4.01 -9.27 10.63
N SER A 138 -3.73 -8.76 11.84
CA SER A 138 -4.56 -9.06 13.03
C SER A 138 -6.00 -8.52 12.94
N LYS A 139 -6.24 -7.53 12.05
CA LYS A 139 -7.57 -6.98 11.80
C LYS A 139 -8.41 -7.85 10.85
N ASN A 140 -7.80 -8.88 10.27
CA ASN A 140 -8.45 -9.87 9.41
C ASN A 140 -9.28 -9.26 8.26
N ILE A 141 -8.81 -8.14 7.69
CA ILE A 141 -9.49 -7.46 6.58
C ILE A 141 -9.13 -8.18 5.28
N GLY A 142 -10.11 -8.85 4.69
CA GLY A 142 -9.97 -9.59 3.44
C GLY A 142 -9.68 -8.66 2.26
N LYS A 143 -8.86 -9.14 1.33
CA LYS A 143 -8.60 -8.50 0.04
C LYS A 143 -8.93 -9.51 -1.04
N THR A 144 -9.98 -9.23 -1.81
CA THR A 144 -10.51 -10.13 -2.82
C THR A 144 -9.98 -9.76 -4.19
N TYR A 145 -9.53 -10.77 -4.91
CA TYR A 145 -8.93 -10.63 -6.23
C TYR A 145 -9.58 -11.57 -7.23
N LEU A 146 -9.85 -11.06 -8.42
CA LEU A 146 -10.14 -11.85 -9.61
C LEU A 146 -8.82 -12.23 -10.30
N LEU A 147 -8.61 -13.50 -10.52
CA LEU A 147 -7.44 -14.04 -11.22
C LEU A 147 -7.86 -14.72 -12.52
N LYS A 148 -7.08 -14.47 -13.59
CA LYS A 148 -7.07 -15.29 -14.79
C LYS A 148 -5.70 -15.98 -14.90
N VAL A 149 -5.70 -17.30 -15.10
CA VAL A 149 -4.50 -18.14 -15.11
C VAL A 149 -4.27 -18.80 -16.46
N SER A 150 -3.05 -19.26 -16.72
CA SER A 150 -2.66 -19.81 -18.02
C SER A 150 -3.08 -21.25 -18.24
N ARG A 151 -3.23 -22.04 -17.17
CA ARG A 151 -3.61 -23.45 -17.24
C ARG A 151 -4.93 -23.70 -16.54
N LYS A 152 -5.62 -24.78 -16.89
CA LYS A 152 -6.88 -25.18 -16.25
C LYS A 152 -6.71 -25.31 -14.74
N ILE A 153 -7.70 -24.79 -14.01
CA ILE A 153 -7.77 -24.80 -12.56
C ILE A 153 -8.28 -26.16 -12.12
N THR A 154 -7.48 -26.88 -11.33
CA THR A 154 -7.85 -28.17 -10.74
C THR A 154 -8.39 -28.00 -9.31
N SER A 155 -9.05 -29.02 -8.80
CA SER A 155 -9.49 -29.09 -7.39
C SER A 155 -8.31 -29.02 -6.42
N GLU A 156 -7.21 -29.70 -6.74
CA GLU A 156 -6.00 -29.72 -5.92
C GLU A 156 -5.37 -28.33 -5.78
N LEU A 157 -5.36 -27.54 -6.87
CA LEU A 157 -4.90 -26.15 -6.83
C LEU A 157 -5.76 -25.31 -5.88
N ILE A 158 -7.08 -25.43 -5.98
CA ILE A 158 -8.03 -24.71 -5.12
C ILE A 158 -7.82 -25.09 -3.65
N ASP A 159 -7.73 -26.37 -3.35
CA ASP A 159 -7.57 -26.88 -1.99
C ASP A 159 -6.22 -26.49 -1.38
N SER A 160 -5.16 -26.46 -2.19
CA SER A 160 -3.86 -25.95 -1.76
C SER A 160 -3.92 -24.48 -1.36
N ILE A 161 -4.56 -23.62 -2.16
CA ILE A 161 -4.72 -22.20 -1.85
C ILE A 161 -5.55 -22.01 -0.57
N ARG A 162 -6.61 -22.79 -0.40
CA ARG A 162 -7.47 -22.75 0.80
C ARG A 162 -6.73 -23.12 2.08
N LYS A 163 -5.80 -24.07 2.01
CA LYS A 163 -5.00 -24.52 3.17
C LYS A 163 -3.81 -23.60 3.46
N GLY A 164 -3.36 -22.85 2.47
CA GLY A 164 -2.12 -22.09 2.48
C GLY A 164 -1.03 -22.78 1.68
N VAL A 165 -0.17 -22.00 1.04
CA VAL A 165 0.90 -22.43 0.13
C VAL A 165 2.24 -21.95 0.68
N SER A 166 3.24 -22.84 0.70
CA SER A 166 4.62 -22.45 1.03
C SER A 166 5.24 -21.72 -0.15
N ILE A 167 5.70 -20.49 0.09
CA ILE A 167 6.29 -19.60 -0.91
C ILE A 167 7.57 -18.97 -0.38
N ASP A 168 8.48 -18.66 -1.26
CA ASP A 168 9.67 -17.90 -0.90
C ASP A 168 9.34 -16.41 -0.75
N ILE A 169 9.75 -15.82 0.35
CA ILE A 169 9.70 -14.36 0.57
C ILE A 169 11.10 -13.83 0.84
N VAL A 170 11.36 -12.59 0.45
CA VAL A 170 12.59 -11.89 0.80
C VAL A 170 12.34 -11.01 2.02
N SER A 171 13.03 -11.29 3.12
CA SER A 171 13.02 -10.48 4.34
C SER A 171 14.46 -10.15 4.71
N ASP A 172 14.76 -8.85 4.85
CA ASP A 172 16.09 -8.34 5.19
C ASP A 172 17.22 -8.83 4.27
N GLY A 173 16.90 -8.96 2.97
CA GLY A 173 17.83 -9.46 1.95
C GLY A 173 18.01 -10.98 1.92
N VAL A 174 17.35 -11.72 2.82
CA VAL A 174 17.42 -13.18 2.91
C VAL A 174 16.14 -13.79 2.37
N ILE A 175 16.28 -14.86 1.56
CA ILE A 175 15.15 -15.69 1.14
C ILE A 175 14.74 -16.58 2.31
N LYS A 176 13.45 -16.55 2.65
CA LYS A 176 12.85 -17.38 3.69
C LYS A 176 11.61 -18.05 3.16
N GLU A 177 11.45 -19.32 3.49
CA GLU A 177 10.20 -20.02 3.25
C GLU A 177 9.09 -19.46 4.16
N TYR A 178 7.91 -19.29 3.61
CA TYR A 178 6.75 -18.75 4.31
C TYR A 178 5.48 -19.46 3.85
N THR A 179 4.78 -20.11 4.76
CA THR A 179 3.46 -20.67 4.48
C THR A 179 2.41 -19.57 4.62
N THR A 180 1.67 -19.31 3.54
CA THR A 180 0.62 -18.28 3.52
C THR A 180 -0.55 -18.65 4.42
N MET A 181 -1.26 -17.65 4.93
CA MET A 181 -2.51 -17.88 5.63
C MET A 181 -3.53 -18.57 4.72
N PRO A 182 -4.46 -19.38 5.27
CA PRO A 182 -5.60 -19.91 4.55
C PRO A 182 -6.37 -18.82 3.81
N ALA A 183 -6.77 -19.10 2.56
CA ALA A 183 -7.50 -18.17 1.72
C ALA A 183 -8.88 -18.71 1.36
N ARG A 184 -9.84 -17.81 1.03
CA ARG A 184 -11.12 -18.21 0.44
C ARG A 184 -10.97 -18.25 -1.06
N VAL A 185 -11.52 -19.29 -1.72
CA VAL A 185 -11.43 -19.46 -3.17
C VAL A 185 -12.79 -19.85 -3.71
N THR A 186 -13.23 -19.12 -4.74
CA THR A 186 -14.42 -19.43 -5.54
C THR A 186 -14.00 -19.66 -6.99
N LYS A 187 -14.33 -20.79 -7.56
CA LYS A 187 -14.08 -21.09 -8.97
C LYS A 187 -15.16 -20.40 -9.81
N LEU A 188 -14.75 -19.59 -10.78
CA LEU A 188 -15.65 -18.88 -11.69
C LEU A 188 -15.69 -19.59 -13.06
N SER A 189 -14.55 -20.11 -13.52
CA SER A 189 -14.43 -20.87 -14.77
C SER A 189 -13.22 -21.82 -14.70
N ASP A 190 -12.93 -22.52 -15.78
CA ASP A 190 -11.74 -23.38 -15.86
C ASP A 190 -10.42 -22.58 -15.79
N TYR A 191 -10.44 -21.28 -16.06
CA TYR A 191 -9.24 -20.41 -16.09
C TYR A 191 -9.36 -19.18 -15.20
N SER A 192 -10.43 -19.05 -14.42
CA SER A 192 -10.66 -17.89 -13.56
C SER A 192 -11.14 -18.30 -12.19
N ILE A 193 -10.53 -17.70 -11.15
CA ILE A 193 -10.92 -17.83 -9.75
C ILE A 193 -10.98 -16.48 -9.08
N GLU A 194 -11.81 -16.41 -8.06
CA GLU A 194 -11.78 -15.36 -7.08
C GLU A 194 -11.05 -15.86 -5.83
N VAL A 195 -10.11 -15.06 -5.32
CA VAL A 195 -9.33 -15.41 -4.13
C VAL A 195 -9.36 -14.26 -3.14
N THR A 196 -9.77 -14.55 -1.89
CA THR A 196 -9.69 -13.59 -0.77
C THR A 196 -8.56 -14.00 0.16
N ILE A 197 -7.57 -13.11 0.32
CA ILE A 197 -6.45 -13.25 1.25
C ILE A 197 -6.59 -12.25 2.41
N PHE A 198 -6.07 -12.62 3.60
CA PHE A 198 -6.16 -11.81 4.83
C PHE A 198 -4.82 -11.19 5.24
N GLU A 199 -3.82 -11.32 4.40
CA GLU A 199 -2.48 -10.79 4.53
C GLU A 199 -2.00 -10.14 3.22
N GLY A 200 -0.74 -9.76 3.10
CA GLY A 200 -0.25 -9.11 1.88
C GLY A 200 1.26 -9.15 1.74
N LYS A 201 1.84 -10.34 1.51
CA LYS A 201 3.25 -10.47 1.17
C LYS A 201 3.51 -10.01 -0.28
N LYS A 202 4.72 -9.56 -0.54
CA LYS A 202 5.12 -9.09 -1.87
C LYS A 202 4.85 -10.16 -2.93
N ARG A 203 3.98 -9.84 -3.91
CA ARG A 203 3.58 -10.74 -5.02
C ARG A 203 2.99 -12.08 -4.56
N GLN A 204 2.36 -12.11 -3.38
CA GLN A 204 1.90 -13.34 -2.73
C GLN A 204 1.11 -14.25 -3.67
N ILE A 205 0.00 -13.75 -4.22
CA ILE A 205 -0.89 -14.57 -5.08
C ILE A 205 -0.13 -15.12 -6.29
N ARG A 206 0.71 -14.30 -6.95
CA ARG A 206 1.50 -14.76 -8.10
C ARG A 206 2.45 -15.90 -7.71
N ARG A 207 3.14 -15.79 -6.57
CA ARG A 207 4.03 -16.85 -6.06
C ARG A 207 3.27 -18.12 -5.68
N MET A 208 2.11 -17.98 -5.02
CA MET A 208 1.27 -19.15 -4.70
C MET A 208 0.90 -19.92 -5.97
N ILE A 209 0.45 -19.23 -7.00
CA ILE A 209 0.05 -19.84 -8.28
C ILE A 209 1.25 -20.44 -9.02
N GLU A 210 2.43 -19.78 -8.98
CA GLU A 210 3.68 -20.26 -9.59
C GLU A 210 4.15 -21.57 -8.95
N VAL A 211 4.16 -21.66 -7.61
CA VAL A 211 4.52 -22.88 -6.87
C VAL A 211 3.57 -24.04 -7.19
N LEU A 212 2.29 -23.73 -7.43
CA LEU A 212 1.28 -24.72 -7.82
C LEU A 212 1.31 -25.06 -9.33
N GLY A 213 2.38 -24.69 -10.05
CA GLY A 213 2.61 -25.06 -11.44
C GLY A 213 1.76 -24.32 -12.48
N ASN A 214 1.21 -23.16 -12.11
CA ASN A 214 0.40 -22.32 -12.99
C ASN A 214 0.98 -20.89 -13.05
N SER A 215 0.43 -20.00 -13.87
CA SER A 215 0.86 -18.62 -13.94
C SER A 215 -0.33 -17.65 -14.04
N VAL A 216 -0.20 -16.48 -13.39
CA VAL A 216 -1.24 -15.46 -13.35
C VAL A 216 -1.10 -14.54 -14.57
N LEU A 217 -2.07 -14.60 -15.47
CA LEU A 217 -2.17 -13.75 -16.66
C LEU A 217 -2.75 -12.36 -16.30
N GLN A 218 -3.82 -12.36 -15.50
CA GLN A 218 -4.48 -11.13 -15.02
C GLN A 218 -4.72 -11.23 -13.52
N LEU A 219 -4.55 -10.12 -12.83
CA LEU A 219 -4.82 -9.98 -11.41
C LEU A 219 -5.48 -8.64 -11.18
N HIS A 220 -6.72 -8.67 -10.69
CA HIS A 220 -7.53 -7.50 -10.45
C HIS A 220 -8.08 -7.54 -9.04
N ARG A 221 -7.86 -6.49 -8.24
CA ARG A 221 -8.41 -6.42 -6.89
C ARG A 221 -9.84 -5.86 -6.93
N LEU A 222 -10.79 -6.70 -6.58
CA LEU A 222 -12.22 -6.37 -6.53
C LEU A 222 -12.55 -5.57 -5.28
N SER A 223 -12.10 -6.04 -4.10
CA SER A 223 -12.50 -5.46 -2.83
C SER A 223 -11.42 -5.44 -1.75
N ILE A 224 -11.62 -4.58 -0.75
CA ILE A 224 -10.90 -4.52 0.53
C ILE A 224 -11.95 -4.45 1.65
N GLY A 225 -12.10 -5.52 2.42
CA GLY A 225 -13.19 -5.64 3.39
C GLY A 225 -14.56 -5.59 2.70
N SER A 226 -15.41 -4.68 3.12
CA SER A 226 -16.73 -4.43 2.53
C SER A 226 -16.70 -3.40 1.40
N LEU A 227 -15.56 -2.78 1.12
CA LEU A 227 -15.44 -1.81 0.05
C LEU A 227 -15.12 -2.53 -1.25
N ASP A 228 -15.93 -2.35 -2.29
CA ASP A 228 -15.73 -2.90 -3.64
C ASP A 228 -15.90 -1.82 -4.72
N LEU A 229 -15.42 -2.10 -5.94
CA LEU A 229 -15.51 -1.16 -7.07
C LEU A 229 -16.90 -1.06 -7.66
N GLU A 230 -17.68 -2.13 -7.62
CA GLU A 230 -19.02 -2.18 -8.22
C GLU A 230 -19.97 -1.23 -7.48
N SER A 231 -19.87 -1.16 -6.14
CA SER A 231 -20.66 -0.26 -5.30
C SER A 231 -20.49 1.23 -5.65
N TYR A 232 -19.42 1.59 -6.35
CA TYR A 232 -19.10 2.99 -6.70
C TYR A 232 -19.18 3.28 -8.19
N SER A 233 -19.63 2.31 -9.03
CA SER A 233 -19.73 2.47 -10.49
C SER A 233 -18.46 3.09 -11.13
N LEU A 234 -17.29 2.71 -10.61
CA LEU A 234 -16.01 3.19 -11.12
C LEU A 234 -15.59 2.30 -12.31
N ASP A 235 -15.99 2.71 -13.50
CA ASP A 235 -15.48 2.14 -14.73
C ASP A 235 -13.93 2.27 -14.80
N PRO A 236 -13.25 1.36 -15.47
CA PRO A 236 -11.79 1.35 -15.57
C PRO A 236 -11.22 2.54 -16.35
#